data_9f028489b36483b9d28d2e9affe15131
#
_entry.id   9f028489b36483b9d28d2e9affe15131
#
_cell.length_a   1.000
_cell.length_b   1.000
_cell.length_c   1.000
_cell.angle_alpha   90.00
_cell.angle_beta   90.00
_cell.angle_gamma   90.00
#
_symmetry.space_group_name_H-M   'P 1'
#
loop_
_entity.id
_entity.type
_entity.pdbx_description
1 polymer ?
#
loop_
_entity_poly.entity_id
_entity_poly.type
_entity_poly.pdbx_seq_one_letter_code
_entity_poly.pdbx_strand_id
1 'polypeptide(L)'
;MVAAGDHVGAEAWVDDEQPALPDYSGGCTANIVPALLDPCDERPPWLPEPAWDADAVVLVLLDGLGWEQLDARRHLAPTLTSMAGGPITTVLPTTTATALTSLSTGLTPGEHGVIGYRIHVHGEVLNVLRWTTAAGDARQTIPPQKLQSNLPFLGHRPPVITRAEFARTGFTMAHLDGVRLEGYRVPSTLVTEIGRLTRAAEPFVYGYYDGIDKVCHEYGIADHYDAELVAADRIVADVLAAVPRGTAVVVTSDHGQVETAGNVIPVDAEVQAHVALQSGEGRFRWLHARPGHAALLRAAAEDKHGEHAWVRTRDEIVDGGWFGPTVTPDALSRLGDVALVAKGTLAFSEPNDTGPFSLVGRHGSATSAELYVPLLAARA
;
A
#
# COMPACT_ATOMS: atom_id res chain seq x y z
N MET A 1 17.46 1.38 34.91
CA MET A 1 17.90 2.40 33.94
C MET A 1 17.91 1.72 32.59
N VAL A 2 16.78 1.84 31.90
CA VAL A 2 16.63 1.33 30.53
C VAL A 2 17.10 2.47 29.63
N ALA A 3 18.04 2.18 28.75
CA ALA A 3 18.58 3.15 27.80
C ALA A 3 17.46 3.68 26.91
N ALA A 4 17.33 5.00 26.86
CA ALA A 4 16.49 5.68 25.90
C ALA A 4 17.05 5.39 24.49
N GLY A 5 16.24 4.77 23.65
CA GLY A 5 16.55 4.64 22.22
C GLY A 5 16.67 6.02 21.59
N ASP A 6 17.70 6.21 20.80
CA ASP A 6 17.98 7.44 20.09
C ASP A 6 16.77 7.79 19.19
N HIS A 7 16.08 8.84 19.53
CA HIS A 7 15.07 9.46 18.68
C HIS A 7 15.79 10.07 17.47
N VAL A 8 15.61 9.48 16.32
CA VAL A 8 15.94 10.12 15.04
C VAL A 8 14.96 11.28 14.88
N GLY A 9 15.48 12.50 14.98
CA GLY A 9 14.67 13.72 14.93
C GLY A 9 13.99 13.90 13.56
N ALA A 10 12.86 14.59 13.53
CA ALA A 10 12.00 14.84 12.37
C ALA A 10 12.69 15.51 11.15
N GLU A 11 13.94 15.92 11.25
CA GLU A 11 14.71 16.53 10.16
C GLU A 11 15.43 15.53 9.24
N ALA A 12 15.40 14.23 9.54
CA ALA A 12 16.17 13.20 8.82
C ALA A 12 15.40 12.51 7.66
N TRP A 13 14.12 12.82 7.45
CA TRP A 13 13.27 12.04 6.54
C TRP A 13 13.14 12.60 5.12
N VAL A 14 13.62 13.79 4.83
CA VAL A 14 13.47 14.44 3.52
C VAL A 14 14.80 14.49 2.79
N ASP A 15 15.26 13.37 2.25
CA ASP A 15 16.26 13.32 1.21
C ASP A 15 15.63 12.82 -0.09
N ASP A 16 15.10 13.74 -0.89
CA ASP A 16 14.52 13.46 -2.22
C ASP A 16 15.61 13.26 -3.30
N GLU A 17 16.89 13.20 -2.94
CA GLU A 17 17.95 12.93 -3.91
C GLU A 17 17.89 11.48 -4.42
N GLN A 18 17.57 10.53 -3.54
CA GLN A 18 17.46 9.11 -3.90
C GLN A 18 16.08 8.55 -3.53
N PRO A 19 15.54 7.61 -4.34
CA PRO A 19 14.31 6.93 -3.98
C PRO A 19 14.51 6.04 -2.75
N ALA A 20 13.56 6.07 -1.82
CA ALA A 20 13.50 5.09 -0.75
C ALA A 20 13.05 3.73 -1.31
N LEU A 21 13.72 2.65 -0.92
CA LEU A 21 13.41 1.31 -1.42
C LEU A 21 12.89 0.40 -0.31
N PRO A 22 11.98 -0.54 -0.64
CA PRO A 22 11.45 -1.50 0.32
C PRO A 22 12.52 -2.44 0.87
N ASP A 23 12.44 -2.73 2.16
CA ASP A 23 13.28 -3.76 2.81
C ASP A 23 12.60 -5.13 2.71
N TYR A 24 12.56 -5.71 1.51
CA TYR A 24 11.94 -7.02 1.28
C TYR A 24 12.57 -8.16 2.07
N SER A 25 13.78 -7.99 2.60
CA SER A 25 14.46 -8.99 3.43
C SER A 25 14.22 -8.82 4.92
N GLY A 26 13.64 -7.71 5.34
CA GLY A 26 13.44 -7.32 6.74
C GLY A 26 12.04 -6.80 7.01
N GLY A 27 11.95 -5.60 7.61
CA GLY A 27 10.68 -4.96 7.96
C GLY A 27 9.94 -4.44 6.74
N CYS A 28 9.12 -5.29 6.13
CA CYS A 28 8.28 -4.95 4.98
C CYS A 28 6.86 -5.49 5.15
N THR A 29 5.86 -4.78 4.61
CA THR A 29 4.46 -5.21 4.67
C THR A 29 4.23 -6.60 4.07
N ALA A 30 5.00 -7.00 3.04
CA ALA A 30 4.95 -8.34 2.46
C ALA A 30 5.32 -9.45 3.47
N ASN A 31 6.12 -9.14 4.47
CA ASN A 31 6.62 -10.11 5.45
C ASN A 31 5.73 -10.24 6.71
N ILE A 32 4.73 -9.35 6.90
CA ILE A 32 3.90 -9.34 8.12
C ILE A 32 3.09 -10.62 8.27
N VAL A 33 2.30 -10.97 7.25
CA VAL A 33 1.43 -12.15 7.30
C VAL A 33 2.22 -13.45 7.43
N PRO A 34 3.31 -13.69 6.68
CA PRO A 34 4.19 -14.82 6.93
C PRO A 34 4.71 -14.90 8.37
N ALA A 35 5.19 -13.80 8.92
CA ALA A 35 5.72 -13.78 10.29
C ALA A 35 4.66 -14.05 11.38
N LEU A 36 3.38 -13.71 11.11
CA LEU A 36 2.28 -13.92 12.05
C LEU A 36 1.63 -15.30 11.92
N LEU A 37 1.60 -15.91 10.73
CA LEU A 37 0.89 -17.17 10.49
C LEU A 37 1.81 -18.39 10.40
N ASP A 38 3.07 -18.22 10.05
CA ASP A 38 4.08 -19.27 9.96
C ASP A 38 5.39 -18.81 10.62
N PRO A 39 5.35 -18.57 11.95
CA PRO A 39 6.48 -18.01 12.66
C PRO A 39 7.68 -18.96 12.63
N CYS A 40 8.83 -18.42 12.21
CA CYS A 40 10.11 -19.11 12.31
C CYS A 40 10.54 -19.28 13.79
N ASP A 41 11.47 -20.23 14.04
CA ASP A 41 12.08 -20.42 15.38
C ASP A 41 12.77 -19.13 15.86
N GLU A 42 13.36 -18.36 14.95
CA GLU A 42 13.98 -17.07 15.23
C GLU A 42 13.02 -15.93 14.89
N ARG A 43 12.68 -15.14 15.90
CA ARG A 43 11.74 -14.01 15.76
C ARG A 43 12.39 -12.84 15.06
N PRO A 44 11.75 -12.28 14.00
CA PRO A 44 12.30 -11.14 13.29
C PRO A 44 12.42 -9.90 14.20
N PRO A 45 13.55 -9.19 14.21
CA PRO A 45 13.75 -8.03 15.08
C PRO A 45 12.81 -6.85 14.79
N TRP A 46 12.25 -6.79 13.59
CA TRP A 46 11.28 -5.78 13.18
C TRP A 46 9.84 -6.08 13.63
N LEU A 47 9.52 -7.33 14.03
CA LEU A 47 8.19 -7.68 14.52
C LEU A 47 8.06 -7.29 15.99
N PRO A 48 7.08 -6.45 16.39
CA PRO A 48 6.92 -6.02 17.78
C PRO A 48 6.67 -7.18 18.75
N GLU A 49 7.29 -7.12 19.92
CA GLU A 49 7.24 -8.18 20.95
C GLU A 49 5.81 -8.59 21.33
N PRO A 50 4.81 -7.69 21.48
CA PRO A 50 3.45 -8.12 21.82
C PRO A 50 2.79 -9.03 20.77
N ALA A 51 3.29 -9.07 19.53
CA ALA A 51 2.81 -10.00 18.51
C ALA A 51 3.36 -11.43 18.67
N TRP A 52 4.43 -11.61 19.46
CA TRP A 52 5.08 -12.91 19.64
C TRP A 52 4.25 -13.82 20.54
N ASP A 53 4.13 -15.10 20.18
CA ASP A 53 3.46 -16.15 20.98
C ASP A 53 2.06 -15.76 21.48
N ALA A 54 1.32 -14.99 20.70
CA ALA A 54 -0.05 -14.67 21.01
C ALA A 54 -0.97 -15.84 20.64
N ASP A 55 -1.90 -16.20 21.53
CA ASP A 55 -2.90 -17.23 21.27
C ASP A 55 -3.85 -16.84 20.11
N ALA A 56 -4.06 -15.53 19.93
CA ALA A 56 -4.84 -14.97 18.84
C ALA A 56 -4.24 -13.62 18.40
N VAL A 57 -4.31 -13.34 17.11
CA VAL A 57 -3.83 -12.09 16.50
C VAL A 57 -4.97 -11.41 15.75
N VAL A 58 -5.13 -10.13 15.99
CA VAL A 58 -5.95 -9.23 15.17
C VAL A 58 -5.01 -8.31 14.43
N LEU A 59 -4.95 -8.44 13.11
CA LEU A 59 -4.22 -7.53 12.23
C LEU A 59 -5.20 -6.46 11.73
N VAL A 60 -4.99 -5.20 12.13
CA VAL A 60 -5.77 -4.04 11.68
C VAL A 60 -4.94 -3.25 10.69
N LEU A 61 -5.44 -3.10 9.48
CA LEU A 61 -4.86 -2.22 8.49
C LEU A 61 -5.63 -0.89 8.44
N LEU A 62 -4.91 0.20 8.65
CA LEU A 62 -5.39 1.58 8.52
C LEU A 62 -4.83 2.15 7.21
N ASP A 63 -5.64 2.12 6.16
CA ASP A 63 -5.25 2.53 4.80
C ASP A 63 -4.78 3.99 4.77
N GLY A 64 -3.61 4.23 4.18
CA GLY A 64 -3.04 5.55 3.99
C GLY A 64 -2.39 6.17 5.22
N LEU A 65 -2.16 5.41 6.31
CA LEU A 65 -1.47 5.90 7.51
C LEU A 65 0.05 5.76 7.35
N GLY A 66 0.73 6.79 6.88
CA GLY A 66 2.19 6.81 6.85
C GLY A 66 2.81 7.02 8.23
N TRP A 67 4.03 6.52 8.38
CA TRP A 67 4.80 6.70 9.62
C TRP A 67 5.10 8.16 9.93
N GLU A 68 5.56 8.92 8.94
CA GLU A 68 5.89 10.34 9.12
C GLU A 68 4.67 11.17 9.52
N GLN A 69 3.50 10.88 8.91
CA GLN A 69 2.24 11.54 9.23
C GLN A 69 1.81 11.24 10.67
N LEU A 70 1.97 9.98 11.12
CA LEU A 70 1.69 9.56 12.49
C LEU A 70 2.68 10.20 13.47
N ASP A 71 3.97 10.18 13.17
CA ASP A 71 5.02 10.70 14.05
C ASP A 71 4.87 12.21 14.27
N ALA A 72 4.58 12.97 13.22
CA ALA A 72 4.29 14.40 13.32
C ALA A 72 3.02 14.73 14.14
N ARG A 73 2.11 13.75 14.30
CA ARG A 73 0.80 13.90 14.95
C ARG A 73 0.61 13.00 16.18
N ARG A 74 1.70 12.56 16.81
CA ARG A 74 1.67 11.64 17.95
C ARG A 74 0.66 12.02 19.04
N HIS A 75 0.47 13.32 19.27
CA HIS A 75 -0.44 13.84 20.26
C HIS A 75 -1.93 13.61 19.95
N LEU A 76 -2.27 13.34 18.68
CA LEU A 76 -3.63 13.04 18.22
C LEU A 76 -3.94 11.53 18.27
N ALA A 77 -2.93 10.68 18.37
CA ALA A 77 -3.07 9.22 18.32
C ALA A 77 -2.41 8.54 19.54
N PRO A 78 -2.88 8.83 20.78
CA PRO A 78 -2.24 8.32 22.01
C PRO A 78 -2.27 6.81 22.13
N THR A 79 -3.30 6.11 21.60
CA THR A 79 -3.38 4.65 21.60
C THR A 79 -2.29 4.07 20.71
N LEU A 80 -2.25 4.46 19.44
CA LEU A 80 -1.26 4.00 18.48
C LEU A 80 0.17 4.26 18.95
N THR A 81 0.43 5.46 19.48
CA THR A 81 1.77 5.85 19.92
C THR A 81 2.20 5.26 21.26
N SER A 82 1.29 4.61 21.99
CA SER A 82 1.60 3.81 23.19
C SER A 82 1.93 2.36 22.88
N MET A 83 1.61 1.86 21.68
CA MET A 83 1.91 0.50 21.24
C MET A 83 3.41 0.32 20.99
N ALA A 84 3.91 -0.90 21.18
CA ALA A 84 5.28 -1.26 20.85
C ALA A 84 5.45 -1.39 19.34
N GLY A 85 6.62 -1.01 18.81
CA GLY A 85 6.93 -1.12 17.38
C GLY A 85 7.52 0.17 16.80
N GLY A 86 7.48 0.31 15.51
CA GLY A 86 8.07 1.44 14.78
C GLY A 86 7.79 1.39 13.28
N PRO A 87 8.55 2.13 12.48
CA PRO A 87 8.41 2.11 11.04
C PRO A 87 8.93 0.82 10.42
N ILE A 88 8.22 0.36 9.41
CA ILE A 88 8.67 -0.61 8.43
C ILE A 88 8.46 -0.03 7.03
N THR A 89 8.96 -0.69 6.00
CA THR A 89 8.63 -0.29 4.62
C THR A 89 7.36 -0.96 4.13
N THR A 90 6.62 -0.27 3.27
CA THR A 90 5.68 -0.94 2.37
C THR A 90 6.40 -1.37 1.09
N VAL A 91 5.64 -1.74 0.06
CA VAL A 91 6.14 -2.17 -1.25
C VAL A 91 6.04 -1.04 -2.29
N LEU A 92 6.67 -1.20 -3.44
CA LEU A 92 6.54 -0.28 -4.58
C LEU A 92 5.72 -0.90 -5.72
N PRO A 93 4.91 -0.08 -6.42
CA PRO A 93 4.51 1.28 -6.05
C PRO A 93 3.77 1.32 -4.71
N THR A 94 3.87 2.44 -3.99
CA THR A 94 3.22 2.63 -2.68
C THR A 94 1.72 2.89 -2.87
N THR A 95 0.99 1.88 -3.32
CA THR A 95 -0.44 1.97 -3.66
C THR A 95 -1.23 0.79 -3.11
N THR A 96 -2.46 1.05 -2.70
CA THR A 96 -3.38 0.09 -2.08
C THR A 96 -3.41 -1.26 -2.81
N ALA A 97 -3.56 -1.24 -4.14
CA ALA A 97 -3.67 -2.49 -4.91
C ALA A 97 -2.44 -3.39 -4.77
N THR A 98 -1.25 -2.81 -4.84
CA THR A 98 0.01 -3.53 -4.73
C THR A 98 0.27 -3.97 -3.30
N ALA A 99 0.14 -3.04 -2.35
CA ALA A 99 0.49 -3.30 -0.94
C ALA A 99 -0.47 -4.27 -0.26
N LEU A 100 -1.80 -4.18 -0.49
CA LEU A 100 -2.76 -5.15 0.04
C LEU A 100 -2.56 -6.55 -0.55
N THR A 101 -2.16 -6.63 -1.83
CA THR A 101 -1.83 -7.93 -2.44
C THR A 101 -0.58 -8.52 -1.81
N SER A 102 0.48 -7.71 -1.63
CA SER A 102 1.70 -8.16 -0.94
C SER A 102 1.42 -8.59 0.50
N LEU A 103 0.69 -7.77 1.26
CA LEU A 103 0.32 -8.10 2.65
C LEU A 103 -0.44 -9.43 2.73
N SER A 104 -1.46 -9.61 1.88
CA SER A 104 -2.31 -10.80 1.96
C SER A 104 -1.62 -12.06 1.47
N THR A 105 -0.77 -11.98 0.43
CA THR A 105 -0.10 -13.15 -0.16
C THR A 105 1.24 -13.49 0.50
N GLY A 106 1.87 -12.53 1.18
CA GLY A 106 3.25 -12.68 1.67
C GLY A 106 4.30 -12.62 0.54
N LEU A 107 3.94 -12.12 -0.64
CA LEU A 107 4.79 -12.07 -1.82
C LEU A 107 5.14 -10.64 -2.20
N THR A 108 6.25 -10.47 -2.90
CA THR A 108 6.66 -9.17 -3.46
C THR A 108 5.85 -8.84 -4.72
N PRO A 109 5.76 -7.56 -5.12
CA PRO A 109 5.04 -7.14 -6.33
C PRO A 109 5.50 -7.85 -7.60
N GLY A 110 6.79 -8.13 -7.72
CA GLY A 110 7.35 -8.89 -8.83
C GLY A 110 6.87 -10.34 -8.90
N GLU A 111 6.57 -10.94 -7.75
CA GLU A 111 6.07 -12.31 -7.67
C GLU A 111 4.57 -12.40 -7.94
N HIS A 112 3.75 -11.56 -7.26
CA HIS A 112 2.28 -11.64 -7.43
C HIS A 112 1.76 -10.86 -8.66
N GLY A 113 2.56 -9.97 -9.24
CA GLY A 113 2.27 -9.29 -10.49
C GLY A 113 1.23 -8.16 -10.43
N VAL A 114 0.68 -7.80 -9.28
CA VAL A 114 -0.15 -6.59 -9.11
C VAL A 114 0.79 -5.42 -8.82
N ILE A 115 1.19 -4.71 -9.89
CA ILE A 115 2.31 -3.77 -9.89
C ILE A 115 1.86 -2.30 -10.00
N GLY A 116 0.68 -1.97 -9.51
CA GLY A 116 0.14 -0.61 -9.52
C GLY A 116 -1.39 -0.55 -9.53
N TYR A 117 -1.91 0.67 -9.45
CA TYR A 117 -3.34 0.97 -9.53
C TYR A 117 -3.90 0.76 -10.94
N ARG A 118 -3.12 1.13 -11.98
CA ARG A 118 -3.46 0.93 -13.39
C ARG A 118 -2.33 0.17 -14.07
N ILE A 119 -2.58 -1.07 -14.44
CA ILE A 119 -1.57 -1.97 -15.02
C ILE A 119 -1.88 -2.32 -16.47
N HIS A 120 -0.85 -2.46 -17.28
CA HIS A 120 -0.98 -2.94 -18.65
C HIS A 120 -1.20 -4.46 -18.64
N VAL A 121 -2.29 -4.92 -19.28
CA VAL A 121 -2.64 -6.34 -19.38
C VAL A 121 -3.21 -6.60 -20.78
N HIS A 122 -2.55 -7.45 -21.56
CA HIS A 122 -3.02 -7.88 -22.90
C HIS A 122 -3.38 -6.72 -23.84
N GLY A 123 -2.61 -5.62 -23.82
CA GLY A 123 -2.83 -4.47 -24.67
C GLY A 123 -3.81 -3.42 -24.12
N GLU A 124 -4.43 -3.67 -22.99
CA GLU A 124 -5.34 -2.75 -22.30
C GLU A 124 -4.75 -2.25 -20.98
N VAL A 125 -5.28 -1.16 -20.44
CA VAL A 125 -4.95 -0.67 -19.09
C VAL A 125 -6.09 -1.02 -18.14
N LEU A 126 -5.81 -1.93 -17.21
CA LEU A 126 -6.73 -2.34 -16.17
C LEU A 126 -6.62 -1.39 -14.96
N ASN A 127 -7.72 -0.76 -14.56
CA ASN A 127 -7.86 -0.19 -13.23
C ASN A 127 -8.11 -1.33 -12.24
N VAL A 128 -7.13 -1.64 -11.41
CA VAL A 128 -7.15 -2.81 -10.53
C VAL A 128 -8.22 -2.74 -9.45
N LEU A 129 -8.41 -1.57 -8.81
CA LEU A 129 -9.42 -1.43 -7.74
C LEU A 129 -10.85 -1.53 -8.27
N ARG A 130 -11.12 -0.93 -9.43
CA ARG A 130 -12.44 -0.97 -10.09
C ARG A 130 -12.64 -2.20 -10.95
N TRP A 131 -11.57 -2.86 -11.34
CA TRP A 131 -11.51 -3.99 -12.29
C TRP A 131 -12.15 -3.66 -13.63
N THR A 132 -11.77 -2.50 -14.18
CA THR A 132 -12.29 -1.96 -15.43
C THR A 132 -11.16 -1.60 -16.39
N THR A 133 -11.41 -1.75 -17.68
CA THR A 133 -10.62 -1.17 -18.76
C THR A 133 -11.42 -0.07 -19.48
N ALA A 134 -10.91 0.49 -20.55
CA ALA A 134 -11.66 1.43 -21.39
C ALA A 134 -12.95 0.79 -21.97
N ALA A 135 -13.01 -0.54 -22.10
CA ALA A 135 -14.19 -1.29 -22.54
C ALA A 135 -15.24 -1.52 -21.43
N GLY A 136 -14.96 -1.14 -20.18
CA GLY A 136 -15.84 -1.34 -19.03
C GLY A 136 -15.38 -2.44 -18.08
N ASP A 137 -16.32 -3.21 -17.50
CA ASP A 137 -16.03 -4.30 -16.56
C ASP A 137 -15.15 -5.38 -17.20
N ALA A 138 -13.99 -5.62 -16.61
CA ALA A 138 -12.98 -6.52 -17.15
C ALA A 138 -12.96 -7.92 -16.49
N ARG A 139 -13.87 -8.23 -15.55
CA ARG A 139 -13.83 -9.51 -14.80
C ARG A 139 -13.95 -10.76 -15.68
N GLN A 140 -14.56 -10.65 -16.86
CA GLN A 140 -14.67 -11.76 -17.81
C GLN A 140 -13.45 -11.85 -18.72
N THR A 141 -12.92 -10.73 -19.21
CA THR A 141 -11.78 -10.66 -20.14
C THR A 141 -10.45 -10.81 -19.44
N ILE A 142 -10.36 -10.29 -18.20
CA ILE A 142 -9.21 -10.39 -17.31
C ILE A 142 -9.70 -10.97 -15.97
N PRO A 143 -9.89 -12.29 -15.87
CA PRO A 143 -10.39 -12.92 -14.65
C PRO A 143 -9.45 -12.65 -13.45
N PRO A 144 -9.98 -12.16 -12.31
CA PRO A 144 -9.16 -11.77 -11.16
C PRO A 144 -8.21 -12.87 -10.68
N GLN A 145 -8.69 -14.09 -10.53
CA GLN A 145 -7.90 -15.23 -10.05
C GLN A 145 -6.87 -15.74 -11.07
N LYS A 146 -6.95 -15.29 -12.34
CA LYS A 146 -5.92 -15.56 -13.34
C LYS A 146 -4.86 -14.49 -13.38
N LEU A 147 -5.23 -13.26 -13.11
CA LEU A 147 -4.29 -12.14 -13.02
C LEU A 147 -3.37 -12.28 -11.82
N GLN A 148 -3.93 -12.67 -10.67
CA GLN A 148 -3.25 -12.98 -9.43
C GLN A 148 -3.79 -14.31 -8.88
N SER A 149 -2.96 -15.36 -8.93
CA SER A 149 -3.35 -16.74 -8.62
C SER A 149 -2.77 -17.27 -7.29
N ASN A 150 -1.93 -16.47 -6.61
CA ASN A 150 -1.34 -16.88 -5.36
C ASN A 150 -2.39 -16.78 -4.24
N LEU A 151 -2.44 -17.82 -3.39
CA LEU A 151 -3.40 -17.85 -2.29
C LEU A 151 -3.05 -16.83 -1.21
N PRO A 152 -4.02 -16.07 -0.70
CA PRO A 152 -3.80 -15.17 0.43
C PRO A 152 -3.61 -15.96 1.74
N PHE A 153 -3.00 -15.31 2.71
CA PHE A 153 -2.77 -15.83 4.07
C PHE A 153 -2.13 -17.23 4.08
N LEU A 154 -1.16 -17.48 3.18
CA LEU A 154 -0.46 -18.77 3.03
C LEU A 154 -1.42 -19.95 2.78
N GLY A 155 -2.58 -19.70 2.19
CA GLY A 155 -3.63 -20.70 1.97
C GLY A 155 -4.56 -20.93 3.16
N HIS A 156 -4.35 -20.26 4.30
CA HIS A 156 -5.32 -20.20 5.39
C HIS A 156 -6.56 -19.42 4.96
N ARG A 157 -7.67 -19.63 5.68
CA ARG A 157 -8.95 -18.97 5.38
C ARG A 157 -9.47 -18.19 6.60
N PRO A 158 -8.71 -17.18 7.04
CA PRO A 158 -9.15 -16.38 8.19
C PRO A 158 -10.40 -15.57 7.85
N PRO A 159 -11.14 -15.11 8.87
CA PRO A 159 -12.12 -14.05 8.66
C PRO A 159 -11.40 -12.74 8.31
N VAL A 160 -11.90 -12.12 7.24
CA VAL A 160 -11.45 -10.81 6.75
C VAL A 160 -12.62 -9.85 6.82
N ILE A 161 -12.48 -8.82 7.65
CA ILE A 161 -13.50 -7.80 7.88
C ILE A 161 -13.15 -6.58 7.05
N THR A 162 -13.92 -6.34 6.01
CA THR A 162 -13.77 -5.19 5.11
C THR A 162 -15.11 -4.52 4.87
N ARG A 163 -15.13 -3.38 4.16
CA ARG A 163 -16.40 -2.74 3.80
C ARG A 163 -17.27 -3.69 2.99
N ALA A 164 -18.55 -3.76 3.35
CA ALA A 164 -19.49 -4.70 2.72
C ALA A 164 -19.61 -4.51 1.20
N GLU A 165 -19.43 -3.29 0.71
CA GLU A 165 -19.42 -2.97 -0.72
C GLU A 165 -18.24 -3.55 -1.49
N PHE A 166 -17.13 -3.91 -0.81
CA PHE A 166 -15.96 -4.47 -1.47
C PHE A 166 -16.03 -5.98 -1.69
N ALA A 167 -16.97 -6.68 -1.03
CA ALA A 167 -17.04 -8.14 -1.02
C ALA A 167 -17.10 -8.80 -2.42
N ARG A 168 -17.55 -8.07 -3.44
CA ARG A 168 -17.71 -8.59 -4.82
C ARG A 168 -16.91 -7.80 -5.86
N THR A 169 -15.94 -6.98 -5.45
CA THR A 169 -15.07 -6.29 -6.42
C THR A 169 -14.08 -7.25 -7.05
N GLY A 170 -13.64 -6.96 -8.28
CA GLY A 170 -12.62 -7.78 -8.93
C GLY A 170 -11.32 -7.81 -8.15
N PHE A 171 -10.95 -6.69 -7.52
CA PHE A 171 -9.76 -6.62 -6.68
C PHE A 171 -9.86 -7.54 -5.45
N THR A 172 -11.01 -7.55 -4.74
CA THR A 172 -11.23 -8.49 -3.63
C THR A 172 -11.12 -9.95 -4.10
N MET A 173 -11.68 -10.26 -5.27
CA MET A 173 -11.57 -11.59 -5.86
C MET A 173 -10.13 -11.96 -6.25
N ALA A 174 -9.25 -10.99 -6.51
CA ALA A 174 -7.84 -11.23 -6.84
C ALA A 174 -6.98 -11.48 -5.59
N HIS A 175 -7.04 -10.57 -4.59
CA HIS A 175 -6.10 -10.61 -3.46
C HIS A 175 -6.64 -11.31 -2.20
N LEU A 176 -7.94 -11.61 -2.14
CA LEU A 176 -8.60 -12.29 -1.01
C LEU A 176 -9.40 -13.53 -1.47
N ASP A 177 -8.96 -14.21 -2.53
CA ASP A 177 -9.67 -15.39 -3.01
C ASP A 177 -9.70 -16.50 -1.96
N GLY A 178 -10.90 -17.04 -1.70
CA GLY A 178 -11.09 -18.15 -0.78
C GLY A 178 -11.14 -17.82 0.71
N VAL A 179 -10.92 -16.58 1.16
CA VAL A 179 -11.08 -16.17 2.57
C VAL A 179 -12.56 -16.09 2.99
N ARG A 180 -12.81 -15.97 4.29
CA ARG A 180 -14.14 -15.72 4.85
C ARG A 180 -14.38 -14.23 4.98
N LEU A 181 -15.08 -13.64 4.01
CA LEU A 181 -15.37 -12.20 3.99
C LEU A 181 -16.54 -11.86 4.93
N GLU A 182 -16.30 -10.93 5.84
CA GLU A 182 -17.29 -10.33 6.74
C GLU A 182 -17.41 -8.83 6.40
N GLY A 183 -18.64 -8.39 6.12
CA GLY A 183 -18.87 -7.02 5.67
C GLY A 183 -19.22 -6.09 6.83
N TYR A 184 -18.43 -5.04 7.08
CA TYR A 184 -18.85 -3.96 7.98
C TYR A 184 -19.50 -2.79 7.22
N ARG A 185 -20.30 -1.96 7.92
CA ARG A 185 -21.00 -0.79 7.35
C ARG A 185 -20.46 0.53 7.89
N VAL A 186 -20.15 0.57 9.19
CA VAL A 186 -19.61 1.72 9.91
C VAL A 186 -18.54 1.24 10.89
N PRO A 187 -17.60 2.10 11.33
CA PRO A 187 -16.46 1.68 12.17
C PRO A 187 -16.86 0.89 13.42
N SER A 188 -17.96 1.24 14.08
CA SER A 188 -18.45 0.51 15.26
C SER A 188 -18.80 -0.96 14.94
N THR A 189 -19.26 -1.25 13.72
CA THR A 189 -19.55 -2.64 13.31
C THR A 189 -18.28 -3.41 12.98
N LEU A 190 -17.20 -2.76 12.50
CA LEU A 190 -15.87 -3.35 12.37
C LEU A 190 -15.36 -3.84 13.74
N VAL A 191 -15.36 -2.97 14.75
CA VAL A 191 -14.96 -3.31 16.12
C VAL A 191 -15.79 -4.46 16.70
N THR A 192 -17.12 -4.39 16.52
CA THR A 192 -18.05 -5.43 17.01
C THR A 192 -17.75 -6.79 16.40
N GLU A 193 -17.50 -6.86 15.08
CA GLU A 193 -17.19 -8.11 14.37
C GLU A 193 -15.82 -8.67 14.79
N ILE A 194 -14.79 -7.85 14.95
CA ILE A 194 -13.49 -8.27 15.47
C ILE A 194 -13.69 -8.93 16.86
N GLY A 195 -14.39 -8.24 17.77
CA GLY A 195 -14.65 -8.79 19.11
C GLY A 195 -15.51 -10.07 19.10
N ARG A 196 -16.47 -10.19 18.17
CA ARG A 196 -17.28 -11.41 18.02
C ARG A 196 -16.45 -12.59 17.57
N LEU A 197 -15.61 -12.40 16.57
CA LEU A 197 -14.78 -13.44 15.97
C LEU A 197 -13.68 -13.92 16.94
N THR A 198 -13.00 -13.00 17.62
CA THR A 198 -11.97 -13.36 18.61
C THR A 198 -12.55 -14.08 19.82
N ARG A 199 -13.76 -13.69 20.30
CA ARG A 199 -14.48 -14.47 21.36
C ARG A 199 -14.95 -15.83 20.88
N ALA A 200 -15.12 -16.03 19.58
CA ALA A 200 -15.38 -17.34 18.97
C ALA A 200 -14.10 -18.17 18.73
N ALA A 201 -12.98 -17.74 19.33
CA ALA A 201 -11.67 -18.38 19.26
C ALA A 201 -11.05 -18.47 17.85
N GLU A 202 -11.32 -17.47 16.98
CA GLU A 202 -10.57 -17.34 15.74
C GLU A 202 -9.13 -16.95 16.05
N PRO A 203 -8.14 -17.74 15.61
CA PRO A 203 -6.74 -17.49 15.96
C PRO A 203 -6.15 -16.30 15.23
N PHE A 204 -6.70 -15.94 14.08
CA PHE A 204 -6.28 -14.79 13.29
C PHE A 204 -7.50 -14.11 12.68
N VAL A 205 -7.56 -12.78 12.82
CA VAL A 205 -8.61 -11.92 12.23
C VAL A 205 -7.93 -10.76 11.53
N TYR A 206 -8.29 -10.50 10.27
CA TYR A 206 -7.84 -9.32 9.53
C TYR A 206 -8.96 -8.29 9.41
N GLY A 207 -8.70 -7.06 9.83
CA GLY A 207 -9.60 -5.92 9.72
C GLY A 207 -9.00 -4.81 8.87
N TYR A 208 -9.76 -4.28 7.92
CA TYR A 208 -9.35 -3.22 7.01
C TYR A 208 -10.22 -1.98 7.19
N TYR A 209 -9.59 -0.81 7.36
CA TYR A 209 -10.24 0.49 7.50
C TYR A 209 -9.65 1.51 6.54
N ASP A 210 -10.48 2.14 5.71
CA ASP A 210 -10.11 3.02 4.59
C ASP A 210 -10.35 4.53 4.85
N GLY A 211 -10.61 4.92 6.09
CA GLY A 211 -11.03 6.30 6.41
C GLY A 211 -9.93 7.33 6.17
N ILE A 212 -8.70 7.03 6.61
CA ILE A 212 -7.57 7.98 6.53
C ILE A 212 -7.23 8.27 5.06
N ASP A 213 -7.11 7.24 4.23
CA ASP A 213 -6.83 7.39 2.80
C ASP A 213 -7.89 8.23 2.08
N LYS A 214 -9.17 7.90 2.30
CA LYS A 214 -10.28 8.65 1.70
C LYS A 214 -10.29 10.11 2.07
N VAL A 215 -10.09 10.42 3.35
CA VAL A 215 -10.07 11.79 3.84
C VAL A 215 -8.86 12.53 3.27
N CYS A 216 -7.69 11.91 3.25
CA CYS A 216 -6.50 12.52 2.68
C CYS A 216 -6.65 12.81 1.18
N HIS A 217 -7.20 11.89 0.41
CA HIS A 217 -7.44 12.09 -1.01
C HIS A 217 -8.32 13.31 -1.30
N GLU A 218 -9.33 13.57 -0.48
CA GLU A 218 -10.31 14.65 -0.71
C GLU A 218 -9.88 15.98 -0.09
N TYR A 219 -9.29 15.95 1.12
CA TYR A 219 -9.03 17.15 1.94
C TYR A 219 -7.54 17.42 2.20
N GLY A 220 -6.62 16.54 1.81
CA GLY A 220 -5.19 16.64 2.10
C GLY A 220 -4.84 16.31 3.54
N ILE A 221 -3.63 16.71 3.97
CA ILE A 221 -3.04 16.40 5.28
C ILE A 221 -3.21 17.59 6.23
N ALA A 222 -4.45 17.93 6.54
CA ALA A 222 -4.86 19.09 7.36
C ALA A 222 -5.92 18.70 8.41
N ASP A 223 -6.75 19.61 8.86
CA ASP A 223 -7.72 19.45 9.95
C ASP A 223 -8.64 18.22 9.80
N HIS A 224 -9.05 17.90 8.56
CA HIS A 224 -9.87 16.71 8.30
C HIS A 224 -9.08 15.42 8.50
N TYR A 225 -7.83 15.39 8.06
CA TYR A 225 -6.92 14.27 8.29
C TYR A 225 -6.66 14.09 9.79
N ASP A 226 -6.42 15.17 10.50
CA ASP A 226 -6.19 15.17 11.95
C ASP A 226 -7.42 14.61 12.70
N ALA A 227 -8.62 15.02 12.31
CA ALA A 227 -9.86 14.50 12.89
C ALA A 227 -10.06 13.01 12.59
N GLU A 228 -9.71 12.55 11.37
CA GLU A 228 -9.81 11.15 10.99
C GLU A 228 -8.75 10.28 11.68
N LEU A 229 -7.54 10.81 11.90
CA LEU A 229 -6.51 10.15 12.70
C LEU A 229 -6.97 9.91 14.15
N VAL A 230 -7.61 10.91 14.78
CA VAL A 230 -8.23 10.75 16.11
C VAL A 230 -9.31 9.65 16.09
N ALA A 231 -10.13 9.61 15.05
CA ALA A 231 -11.16 8.58 14.91
C ALA A 231 -10.55 7.18 14.71
N ALA A 232 -9.49 7.06 13.91
CA ALA A 232 -8.77 5.80 13.70
C ALA A 232 -8.07 5.30 14.98
N ASP A 233 -7.44 6.20 15.74
CA ASP A 233 -6.86 5.88 17.05
C ASP A 233 -7.92 5.33 18.01
N ARG A 234 -9.12 5.95 18.01
CA ARG A 234 -10.24 5.48 18.81
C ARG A 234 -10.73 4.09 18.37
N ILE A 235 -10.77 3.80 17.07
CA ILE A 235 -11.10 2.45 16.56
C ILE A 235 -10.14 1.42 17.15
N VAL A 236 -8.82 1.71 17.15
CA VAL A 236 -7.81 0.79 17.72
C VAL A 236 -8.00 0.60 19.23
N ALA A 237 -8.27 1.67 19.98
CA ALA A 237 -8.60 1.59 21.40
C ALA A 237 -9.83 0.72 21.68
N ASP A 238 -10.88 0.88 20.88
CA ASP A 238 -12.11 0.11 20.99
C ASP A 238 -11.90 -1.37 20.60
N VAL A 239 -11.01 -1.67 19.62
CA VAL A 239 -10.60 -3.04 19.28
C VAL A 239 -9.88 -3.68 20.47
N LEU A 240 -8.88 -3.01 21.06
CA LEU A 240 -8.16 -3.50 22.24
C LEU A 240 -9.11 -3.82 23.40
N ALA A 241 -10.12 -2.99 23.60
CA ALA A 241 -11.14 -3.21 24.63
C ALA A 241 -12.14 -4.33 24.30
N ALA A 242 -12.36 -4.65 23.03
CA ALA A 242 -13.36 -5.63 22.59
C ALA A 242 -12.87 -7.07 22.52
N VAL A 243 -11.55 -7.28 22.39
CA VAL A 243 -10.95 -8.61 22.22
C VAL A 243 -10.63 -9.27 23.58
N PRO A 244 -10.54 -10.61 23.65
CA PRO A 244 -10.12 -11.32 24.88
C PRO A 244 -8.72 -10.93 25.33
N ARG A 245 -8.49 -10.97 26.64
CA ARG A 245 -7.16 -10.75 27.23
C ARG A 245 -6.13 -11.72 26.64
N GLY A 246 -4.93 -11.21 26.35
CA GLY A 246 -3.85 -11.97 25.72
C GLY A 246 -3.87 -11.98 24.18
N THR A 247 -4.95 -11.49 23.57
CA THR A 247 -4.99 -11.28 22.12
C THR A 247 -4.00 -10.17 21.73
N ALA A 248 -3.14 -10.43 20.75
CA ALA A 248 -2.31 -9.40 20.14
C ALA A 248 -3.12 -8.59 19.10
N VAL A 249 -3.13 -7.27 19.25
CA VAL A 249 -3.62 -6.35 18.24
C VAL A 249 -2.41 -5.75 17.54
N VAL A 250 -2.26 -6.07 16.27
CA VAL A 250 -1.19 -5.57 15.38
C VAL A 250 -1.79 -4.55 14.43
N VAL A 251 -1.20 -3.37 14.35
CA VAL A 251 -1.67 -2.29 13.46
C VAL A 251 -0.60 -1.97 12.44
N THR A 252 -1.00 -1.88 11.18
CA THR A 252 -0.13 -1.46 10.08
C THR A 252 -0.91 -0.61 9.07
N SER A 253 -0.22 -0.16 8.02
CA SER A 253 -0.81 0.49 6.86
C SER A 253 -0.23 -0.09 5.58
N ASP A 254 -0.86 0.21 4.46
CA ASP A 254 -0.42 -0.18 3.13
C ASP A 254 0.51 0.86 2.48
N HIS A 255 0.36 2.15 2.79
CA HIS A 255 1.23 3.24 2.36
C HIS A 255 1.03 4.48 3.21
N GLY A 256 1.95 5.44 3.10
CA GLY A 256 1.74 6.81 3.54
C GLY A 256 1.24 7.69 2.40
N GLN A 257 1.30 9.01 2.59
CA GLN A 257 0.73 9.97 1.65
C GLN A 257 1.53 11.26 1.57
N VAL A 258 1.38 12.00 0.47
CA VAL A 258 1.85 13.37 0.31
C VAL A 258 0.72 14.27 -0.18
N GLU A 259 0.74 15.54 0.22
CA GLU A 259 -0.18 16.54 -0.29
C GLU A 259 0.36 17.11 -1.59
N THR A 260 -0.35 16.90 -2.68
CA THR A 260 0.05 17.41 -4.00
C THR A 260 -0.57 18.77 -4.33
N ALA A 261 -1.66 19.15 -3.65
CA ALA A 261 -2.31 20.48 -3.62
C ALA A 261 -2.09 21.38 -4.87
N GLY A 262 -2.39 20.86 -6.05
CA GLY A 262 -2.21 21.60 -7.32
C GLY A 262 -0.82 21.47 -7.95
N ASN A 263 0.14 20.79 -7.31
CA ASN A 263 1.43 20.44 -7.92
C ASN A 263 1.30 19.24 -8.87
N VAL A 264 0.42 19.39 -9.87
CA VAL A 264 0.12 18.33 -10.84
C VAL A 264 0.46 18.84 -12.24
N ILE A 265 1.40 18.18 -12.89
CA ILE A 265 1.86 18.55 -14.23
C ILE A 265 1.52 17.46 -15.26
N PRO A 266 1.29 17.79 -16.53
CA PRO A 266 1.16 16.80 -17.58
C PRO A 266 2.53 16.18 -17.91
N VAL A 267 2.53 14.98 -18.46
CA VAL A 267 3.71 14.45 -19.16
C VAL A 267 3.96 15.34 -20.38
N ASP A 268 5.20 15.81 -20.56
CA ASP A 268 5.56 16.77 -21.61
C ASP A 268 5.25 16.24 -23.02
N ALA A 269 4.91 17.13 -23.92
CA ALA A 269 4.50 16.78 -25.30
C ALA A 269 5.63 16.11 -26.10
N GLU A 270 6.90 16.48 -25.87
CA GLU A 270 8.04 15.84 -26.51
C GLU A 270 8.20 14.41 -26.02
N VAL A 271 8.00 14.16 -24.72
CA VAL A 271 7.97 12.80 -24.15
C VAL A 271 6.82 11.99 -24.75
N GLN A 272 5.62 12.59 -24.79
CA GLN A 272 4.42 11.94 -25.33
C GLN A 272 4.54 11.55 -26.80
N ALA A 273 5.33 12.27 -27.60
CA ALA A 273 5.60 11.90 -28.99
C ALA A 273 6.21 10.49 -29.14
N HIS A 274 6.88 10.00 -28.12
CA HIS A 274 7.50 8.66 -28.09
C HIS A 274 6.65 7.60 -27.38
N VAL A 275 5.53 7.98 -26.74
CA VAL A 275 4.67 7.09 -25.94
C VAL A 275 3.56 6.48 -26.80
N ALA A 276 3.39 5.17 -26.71
CA ALA A 276 2.26 4.44 -27.27
C ALA A 276 1.11 4.32 -26.26
N LEU A 277 1.41 4.11 -24.98
CA LEU A 277 0.46 3.88 -23.90
C LEU A 277 1.05 4.37 -22.59
N GLN A 278 0.19 4.83 -21.66
CA GLN A 278 0.55 5.12 -20.27
C GLN A 278 -0.21 4.19 -19.33
N SER A 279 0.47 3.75 -18.26
CA SER A 279 -0.11 3.02 -17.13
C SER A 279 0.46 3.52 -15.80
N GLY A 280 0.17 2.86 -14.69
CA GLY A 280 0.57 3.35 -13.37
C GLY A 280 -0.40 4.42 -12.83
N GLU A 281 0.10 5.30 -12.03
CA GLU A 281 -0.66 6.31 -11.30
C GLU A 281 0.05 7.67 -11.31
N GLY A 282 -0.55 8.70 -10.71
CA GLY A 282 -0.01 10.06 -10.80
C GLY A 282 1.38 10.23 -10.20
N ARG A 283 1.75 9.37 -9.25
CA ARG A 283 3.06 9.47 -8.60
C ARG A 283 4.06 8.39 -9.05
N PHE A 284 3.57 7.35 -9.76
CA PHE A 284 4.40 6.32 -10.38
C PHE A 284 3.85 6.01 -11.77
N ARG A 285 4.32 6.73 -12.78
CA ARG A 285 3.80 6.67 -14.15
C ARG A 285 4.67 5.78 -15.03
N TRP A 286 4.10 4.73 -15.60
CA TRP A 286 4.72 3.94 -16.63
C TRP A 286 4.43 4.49 -18.02
N LEU A 287 5.48 4.67 -18.82
CA LEU A 287 5.44 5.07 -20.21
C LEU A 287 5.85 3.86 -21.07
N HIS A 288 4.93 3.38 -21.91
CA HIS A 288 5.19 2.33 -22.86
C HIS A 288 5.58 2.95 -24.18
N ALA A 289 6.78 2.65 -24.69
CA ALA A 289 7.34 3.27 -25.86
C ALA A 289 6.64 2.80 -27.15
N ARG A 290 6.60 3.69 -28.15
CA ARG A 290 6.33 3.27 -29.52
C ARG A 290 7.42 2.32 -30.00
N PRO A 291 7.13 1.39 -30.94
CA PRO A 291 8.14 0.47 -31.46
C PRO A 291 9.42 1.20 -31.91
N GLY A 292 10.56 0.82 -31.35
CA GLY A 292 11.87 1.41 -31.63
C GLY A 292 12.17 2.76 -30.94
N HIS A 293 11.25 3.29 -30.11
CA HIS A 293 11.44 4.60 -29.47
C HIS A 293 11.91 4.54 -28.00
N ALA A 294 12.20 3.38 -27.43
CA ALA A 294 12.52 3.27 -25.98
C ALA A 294 13.69 4.18 -25.57
N ALA A 295 14.79 4.22 -26.32
CA ALA A 295 15.93 5.07 -26.02
C ALA A 295 15.61 6.58 -26.17
N LEU A 296 14.81 6.97 -27.17
CA LEU A 296 14.35 8.34 -27.36
C LEU A 296 13.42 8.76 -26.21
N LEU A 297 12.50 7.88 -25.84
CA LEU A 297 11.61 8.09 -24.68
C LEU A 297 12.39 8.34 -23.42
N ARG A 298 13.39 7.49 -23.11
CA ARG A 298 14.26 7.65 -21.92
C ARG A 298 14.96 9.00 -21.91
N ALA A 299 15.57 9.39 -23.04
CA ALA A 299 16.29 10.66 -23.16
C ALA A 299 15.36 11.87 -23.00
N ALA A 300 14.21 11.87 -23.67
CA ALA A 300 13.22 12.95 -23.55
C ALA A 300 12.64 13.04 -22.14
N ALA A 301 12.34 11.89 -21.52
CA ALA A 301 11.83 11.83 -20.15
C ALA A 301 12.83 12.42 -19.13
N GLU A 302 14.12 12.11 -19.28
CA GLU A 302 15.18 12.67 -18.42
C GLU A 302 15.33 14.17 -18.62
N ASP A 303 15.37 14.65 -19.87
CA ASP A 303 15.50 16.08 -20.20
C ASP A 303 14.35 16.92 -19.64
N LYS A 304 13.10 16.42 -19.74
CA LYS A 304 11.90 17.19 -19.37
C LYS A 304 11.46 16.99 -17.91
N HIS A 305 11.75 15.83 -17.33
CA HIS A 305 11.19 15.45 -16.01
C HIS A 305 12.23 15.03 -14.98
N GLY A 306 13.53 14.98 -15.30
CA GLY A 306 14.57 14.53 -14.37
C GLY A 306 14.69 15.36 -13.08
N GLU A 307 14.32 16.65 -13.10
CA GLU A 307 14.22 17.47 -11.88
C GLU A 307 13.06 17.03 -10.98
N HIS A 308 11.95 16.59 -11.59
CA HIS A 308 10.67 16.34 -10.92
C HIS A 308 10.40 14.88 -10.62
N ALA A 309 11.18 13.98 -11.21
CA ALA A 309 11.02 12.54 -11.06
C ALA A 309 12.35 11.79 -11.11
N TRP A 310 12.42 10.68 -10.45
CA TRP A 310 13.41 9.64 -10.75
C TRP A 310 12.96 8.94 -12.04
N VAL A 311 13.62 9.27 -13.14
CA VAL A 311 13.34 8.63 -14.42
C VAL A 311 14.14 7.35 -14.50
N ARG A 312 13.47 6.21 -14.61
CA ARG A 312 14.10 4.88 -14.63
C ARG A 312 13.57 4.05 -15.77
N THR A 313 14.44 3.28 -16.40
CA THR A 313 14.02 2.23 -17.32
C THR A 313 13.44 1.04 -16.54
N ARG A 314 12.69 0.19 -17.23
CA ARG A 314 12.20 -1.07 -16.68
C ARG A 314 13.35 -1.90 -16.10
N ASP A 315 14.45 -2.03 -16.85
CA ASP A 315 15.59 -2.85 -16.45
C ASP A 315 16.27 -2.27 -15.19
N GLU A 316 16.44 -0.93 -15.10
CA GLU A 316 16.95 -0.26 -13.90
C GLU A 316 16.08 -0.51 -12.66
N ILE A 317 14.75 -0.57 -12.81
CA ILE A 317 13.82 -0.86 -11.72
C ILE A 317 13.90 -2.33 -11.31
N VAL A 318 13.94 -3.25 -12.28
CA VAL A 318 14.01 -4.69 -12.01
C VAL A 318 15.36 -5.04 -11.38
N ASP A 319 16.47 -4.59 -11.96
CA ASP A 319 17.82 -4.86 -11.45
C ASP A 319 18.06 -4.18 -10.09
N GLY A 320 17.41 -3.03 -9.85
CA GLY A 320 17.41 -2.33 -8.57
C GLY A 320 16.54 -2.97 -7.49
N GLY A 321 15.82 -4.05 -7.78
CA GLY A 321 15.00 -4.79 -6.81
C GLY A 321 13.76 -4.05 -6.30
N TRP A 322 13.26 -3.05 -7.04
CA TRP A 322 12.13 -2.23 -6.59
C TRP A 322 10.84 -3.04 -6.37
N PHE A 323 10.68 -4.14 -7.09
CA PHE A 323 9.52 -5.04 -6.98
C PHE A 323 9.85 -6.38 -6.29
N GLY A 324 10.97 -6.42 -5.58
CA GLY A 324 11.48 -7.63 -4.92
C GLY A 324 12.59 -8.31 -5.70
N PRO A 325 13.17 -9.37 -5.11
CA PRO A 325 14.31 -10.08 -5.72
C PRO A 325 13.93 -10.92 -6.94
N THR A 326 12.64 -11.19 -7.12
CA THR A 326 12.11 -11.99 -8.24
C THR A 326 11.01 -11.24 -8.96
N VAL A 327 11.14 -11.09 -10.28
CA VAL A 327 10.08 -10.55 -11.14
C VAL A 327 9.67 -11.62 -12.14
N THR A 328 8.42 -12.08 -12.02
CA THR A 328 7.88 -13.11 -12.92
C THR A 328 7.70 -12.57 -14.34
N PRO A 329 7.71 -13.45 -15.39
CA PRO A 329 7.46 -13.01 -16.76
C PRO A 329 6.13 -12.25 -16.92
N ASP A 330 5.10 -12.64 -16.18
CA ASP A 330 3.80 -11.99 -16.19
C ASP A 330 3.89 -10.57 -15.61
N ALA A 331 4.53 -10.39 -14.45
CA ALA A 331 4.78 -9.09 -13.86
C ALA A 331 5.61 -8.20 -14.80
N LEU A 332 6.69 -8.74 -15.37
CA LEU A 332 7.57 -8.03 -16.31
C LEU A 332 6.80 -7.53 -17.55
N SER A 333 5.87 -8.33 -18.08
CA SER A 333 5.05 -7.96 -19.24
C SER A 333 4.09 -6.78 -18.99
N ARG A 334 3.81 -6.48 -17.73
CA ARG A 334 2.91 -5.39 -17.30
C ARG A 334 3.64 -4.05 -17.13
N LEU A 335 4.97 -4.07 -17.04
CA LEU A 335 5.80 -2.86 -16.88
C LEU A 335 5.93 -2.10 -18.19
N GLY A 336 5.99 -0.76 -18.10
CA GLY A 336 6.37 0.10 -19.23
C GLY A 336 7.88 0.08 -19.49
N ASP A 337 8.31 0.78 -20.53
CA ASP A 337 9.73 0.89 -20.88
C ASP A 337 10.46 1.90 -20.00
N VAL A 338 9.76 2.97 -19.58
CA VAL A 338 10.29 4.04 -18.72
C VAL A 338 9.26 4.39 -17.64
N ALA A 339 9.72 4.54 -16.41
CA ALA A 339 8.93 5.04 -15.29
C ALA A 339 9.31 6.48 -14.96
N LEU A 340 8.29 7.31 -14.69
CA LEU A 340 8.41 8.59 -14.01
C LEU A 340 7.95 8.39 -12.57
N VAL A 341 8.88 8.36 -11.62
CA VAL A 341 8.60 8.21 -10.20
C VAL A 341 8.73 9.58 -9.54
N ALA A 342 7.61 10.17 -9.15
CA ALA A 342 7.54 11.57 -8.74
C ALA A 342 8.32 11.87 -7.47
N LYS A 343 9.08 12.97 -7.46
CA LYS A 343 9.79 13.48 -6.27
C LYS A 343 8.88 14.44 -5.48
N GLY A 344 9.21 14.64 -4.21
CA GLY A 344 8.53 15.59 -3.34
C GLY A 344 7.00 15.45 -3.38
N THR A 345 6.30 16.54 -3.59
CA THR A 345 4.82 16.60 -3.63
C THR A 345 4.24 16.64 -5.05
N LEU A 346 5.04 16.41 -6.09
CA LEU A 346 4.58 16.47 -7.47
C LEU A 346 3.75 15.23 -7.85
N ALA A 347 2.79 15.39 -8.75
CA ALA A 347 2.13 14.30 -9.44
C ALA A 347 2.02 14.57 -10.95
N PHE A 348 1.96 13.49 -11.74
CA PHE A 348 1.70 13.56 -13.18
C PHE A 348 0.20 13.39 -13.44
N SER A 349 -0.38 14.32 -14.24
CA SER A 349 -1.77 14.21 -14.65
C SER A 349 -1.97 13.10 -15.70
N GLU A 350 -3.12 12.46 -15.64
CA GLU A 350 -3.59 11.51 -16.63
C GLU A 350 -4.98 11.95 -17.13
N PRO A 351 -5.18 12.17 -18.43
CA PRO A 351 -6.47 12.56 -18.97
C PRO A 351 -7.63 11.60 -18.69
N ASN A 352 -7.28 10.31 -18.48
CA ASN A 352 -8.27 9.27 -18.17
C ASN A 352 -8.50 9.05 -16.67
N ASP A 353 -7.87 9.84 -15.80
CA ASP A 353 -8.06 9.78 -14.35
C ASP A 353 -9.30 10.59 -13.95
N THR A 354 -10.45 10.05 -14.32
CA THR A 354 -11.75 10.69 -14.10
C THR A 354 -12.33 10.22 -12.74
N GLY A 355 -11.92 10.87 -11.67
CA GLY A 355 -12.55 10.73 -10.36
C GLY A 355 -13.69 11.72 -10.15
N PRO A 356 -14.54 11.53 -9.11
CA PRO A 356 -15.62 12.47 -8.77
C PRO A 356 -15.08 13.80 -8.21
N PHE A 357 -13.84 13.87 -7.80
CA PHE A 357 -13.15 15.05 -7.26
C PHE A 357 -11.67 15.02 -7.65
N SER A 358 -11.01 16.19 -7.57
CA SER A 358 -9.56 16.29 -7.75
C SER A 358 -8.86 15.79 -6.49
N LEU A 359 -7.94 14.85 -6.63
CA LEU A 359 -7.16 14.33 -5.51
C LEU A 359 -6.22 15.41 -4.96
N VAL A 360 -6.31 15.70 -3.66
CA VAL A 360 -5.43 16.60 -2.91
C VAL A 360 -4.25 15.82 -2.35
N GLY A 361 -4.52 14.82 -1.52
CA GLY A 361 -3.53 13.84 -1.10
C GLY A 361 -3.35 12.75 -2.15
N ARG A 362 -2.11 12.29 -2.33
CA ARG A 362 -1.74 11.22 -3.27
C ARG A 362 -0.62 10.37 -2.70
N HIS A 363 -0.47 9.20 -3.28
CA HIS A 363 0.58 8.22 -2.99
C HIS A 363 0.94 7.47 -4.27
N GLY A 364 1.92 6.58 -4.22
CA GLY A 364 2.37 5.74 -5.34
C GLY A 364 3.89 5.78 -5.55
N SER A 365 4.57 6.84 -5.08
CA SER A 365 5.98 7.07 -5.33
C SER A 365 6.91 6.36 -4.32
N ALA A 366 8.20 6.61 -4.49
CA ALA A 366 9.28 6.08 -3.68
C ALA A 366 9.82 7.13 -2.69
N THR A 367 8.97 8.04 -2.20
CA THR A 367 9.37 8.97 -1.12
C THR A 367 9.26 8.30 0.24
N SER A 368 10.03 8.76 1.22
CA SER A 368 9.96 8.24 2.59
C SER A 368 8.57 8.39 3.20
N ALA A 369 7.91 9.52 2.94
CA ALA A 369 6.55 9.82 3.43
C ALA A 369 5.48 8.84 2.92
N GLU A 370 5.70 8.18 1.78
CA GLU A 370 4.79 7.20 1.20
C GLU A 370 5.22 5.76 1.52
N LEU A 371 6.55 5.52 1.65
CA LEU A 371 7.09 4.17 1.81
C LEU A 371 7.08 3.68 3.26
N TYR A 372 7.38 4.55 4.24
CA TYR A 372 7.40 4.13 5.63
C TYR A 372 6.00 4.12 6.24
N VAL A 373 5.62 2.95 6.78
CA VAL A 373 4.34 2.71 7.43
C VAL A 373 4.55 2.18 8.85
N PRO A 374 3.61 2.39 9.79
CA PRO A 374 3.73 1.82 11.12
C PRO A 374 3.56 0.30 11.13
N LEU A 375 4.33 -0.38 11.97
CA LEU A 375 4.02 -1.71 12.47
C LEU A 375 4.04 -1.65 13.99
N LEU A 376 2.85 -1.64 14.58
CA LEU A 376 2.64 -1.44 16.01
C LEU A 376 1.89 -2.63 16.60
N ALA A 377 2.19 -3.00 17.83
CA ALA A 377 1.47 -4.07 18.50
C ALA A 377 1.24 -3.78 19.99
N ALA A 378 0.10 -4.25 20.50
CA ALA A 378 -0.19 -4.29 21.92
C ALA A 378 -0.99 -5.56 22.26
N ARG A 379 -0.96 -5.99 23.50
CA ARG A 379 -1.86 -7.04 24.02
C ARG A 379 -3.03 -6.42 24.77
N ALA A 380 -4.21 -6.98 24.55
CA ALA A 380 -5.41 -6.63 25.30
C ALA A 380 -5.40 -7.19 26.71
#